data_d91211eaa6bd971c557094b6679fb280
#
_entry.id   d91211eaa6bd971c557094b6679fb280
#
_cell.length_a   1.000
_cell.length_b   1.000
_cell.length_c   1.000
_cell.angle_alpha   90.00
_cell.angle_beta   90.00
_cell.angle_gamma   90.00
#
_symmetry.space_group_name_H-M   'P 1'
#
loop_
_entity.id
_entity.type
_entity.pdbx_description
1 polymer ?
#
loop_
_entity_poly.entity_id
_entity_poly.type
_entity_poly.pdbx_seq_one_letter_code
_entity_poly.pdbx_strand_id
1 'polypeptide(L)'
;MTIPTLTTERLLLKPLVAEDAVQIQTLYPRWEIVRYMVSSVPWPYPDNGAENYVNNVALPDMAKGIAWFWSIRRREVPDELMGIICLYDVEDNNRGFWLAPEFQGQGYMREASIAATDYWFNTLNKPVLRAPKAAANSR
;
A
#
# COMPACT_ATOMS: atom_id res chain seq x y z
N MET A 1 -10.30 5.49 -15.38
CA MET A 1 -11.07 5.06 -14.18
C MET A 1 -10.52 5.76 -12.94
N THR A 2 -11.38 6.32 -12.16
CA THR A 2 -10.97 7.03 -10.94
C THR A 2 -11.02 6.08 -9.74
N ILE A 3 -9.92 6.02 -8.98
CA ILE A 3 -9.86 5.22 -7.76
C ILE A 3 -10.42 6.08 -6.62
N PRO A 4 -11.40 5.58 -5.87
CA PRO A 4 -12.01 6.39 -4.82
C PRO A 4 -11.15 6.45 -3.56
N THR A 5 -11.36 7.49 -2.75
CA THR A 5 -10.86 7.53 -1.38
C THR A 5 -11.73 6.60 -0.53
N LEU A 6 -11.11 5.74 0.27
CA LEU A 6 -11.82 4.87 1.19
C LEU A 6 -11.69 5.44 2.60
N THR A 7 -12.82 5.60 3.29
CA THR A 7 -12.84 6.16 4.64
C THR A 7 -13.29 5.09 5.62
N THR A 8 -12.53 4.91 6.70
CA THR A 8 -12.88 4.00 7.78
C THR A 8 -13.08 4.78 9.07
N GLU A 9 -13.26 4.09 10.18
CA GLU A 9 -13.46 4.75 11.47
C GLU A 9 -12.32 5.70 11.83
N ARG A 10 -11.07 5.25 11.65
CA ARG A 10 -9.88 6.03 12.02
C ARG A 10 -9.04 6.48 10.84
N LEU A 11 -9.23 5.88 9.66
CA LEU A 11 -8.31 6.01 8.55
C LEU A 11 -8.94 6.67 7.34
N LEU A 12 -8.07 7.26 6.54
CA LEU A 12 -8.33 7.79 5.23
C LEU A 12 -7.36 7.11 4.27
N LEU A 13 -7.89 6.33 3.33
CA LEU A 13 -7.09 5.68 2.29
C LEU A 13 -7.25 6.52 1.02
N LYS A 14 -6.23 7.31 0.72
CA LYS A 14 -6.26 8.20 -0.44
C LYS A 14 -5.54 7.55 -1.62
N PRO A 15 -6.11 7.62 -2.83
CA PRO A 15 -5.40 7.12 -4.01
C PRO A 15 -4.00 7.72 -4.10
N LEU A 16 -3.02 6.87 -4.44
CA LEU A 16 -1.63 7.28 -4.54
C LEU A 16 -1.45 8.36 -5.60
N VAL A 17 -0.67 9.38 -5.28
CA VAL A 17 -0.29 10.45 -6.22
C VAL A 17 1.24 10.63 -6.21
N ALA A 18 1.76 11.32 -7.24
CA ALA A 18 3.22 11.48 -7.39
C ALA A 18 3.86 12.15 -6.17
N GLU A 19 3.19 13.10 -5.57
CA GLU A 19 3.69 13.85 -4.41
C GLU A 19 3.92 12.97 -3.19
N ASP A 20 3.25 11.82 -3.11
CA ASP A 20 3.41 10.88 -1.99
C ASP A 20 4.81 10.25 -1.95
N ALA A 21 5.54 10.26 -3.07
CA ALA A 21 6.87 9.66 -3.15
C ALA A 21 7.84 10.25 -2.12
N VAL A 22 7.70 11.53 -1.78
CA VAL A 22 8.57 12.19 -0.81
C VAL A 22 8.45 11.54 0.57
N GLN A 23 7.21 11.35 1.05
CA GLN A 23 6.98 10.70 2.34
C GLN A 23 7.34 9.21 2.30
N ILE A 24 7.06 8.54 1.20
CA ILE A 24 7.43 7.12 1.04
C ILE A 24 8.95 6.96 1.14
N GLN A 25 9.72 7.83 0.47
CA GLN A 25 11.18 7.76 0.50
C GLN A 25 11.73 7.96 1.92
N THR A 26 11.04 8.72 2.74
CA THR A 26 11.43 8.95 4.14
C THR A 26 11.11 7.74 5.03
N LEU A 27 9.96 7.09 4.81
CA LEU A 27 9.46 6.05 5.69
C LEU A 27 9.85 4.63 5.29
N TYR A 28 9.82 4.35 3.98
CA TYR A 28 9.95 2.98 3.46
C TYR A 28 11.36 2.39 3.58
N PRO A 29 12.46 3.13 3.34
CA PRO A 29 13.81 2.51 3.33
C PRO A 29 14.29 2.17 4.74
N ARG A 30 13.59 1.27 5.39
CA ARG A 30 13.93 0.75 6.72
C ARG A 30 13.96 -0.77 6.62
N TRP A 31 15.02 -1.38 7.16
CA TRP A 31 15.15 -2.83 7.12
C TRP A 31 13.96 -3.52 7.79
N GLU A 32 13.37 -2.93 8.82
CA GLU A 32 12.18 -3.46 9.50
C GLU A 32 10.98 -3.63 8.57
N ILE A 33 10.92 -2.86 7.48
CA ILE A 33 9.87 -2.95 6.46
C ILE A 33 10.34 -3.83 5.32
N VAL A 34 11.48 -3.50 4.72
CA VAL A 34 11.97 -4.08 3.47
C VAL A 34 12.26 -5.58 3.61
N ARG A 35 12.67 -6.04 4.80
CA ARG A 35 12.99 -7.45 5.04
C ARG A 35 11.82 -8.40 4.79
N TYR A 36 10.59 -7.90 4.82
CA TYR A 36 9.38 -8.71 4.57
C TYR A 36 8.85 -8.55 3.15
N MET A 37 9.51 -7.76 2.32
CA MET A 37 9.09 -7.54 0.94
C MET A 37 9.69 -8.60 0.03
N VAL A 38 9.22 -8.61 -1.24
CA VAL A 38 9.76 -9.54 -2.23
C VAL A 38 11.23 -9.20 -2.51
N SER A 39 11.98 -10.22 -2.92
CA SER A 39 13.44 -10.10 -3.14
C SER A 39 13.83 -9.10 -4.22
N SER A 40 12.88 -8.64 -5.02
CA SER A 40 13.15 -7.64 -6.06
C SER A 40 13.36 -6.22 -5.52
N VAL A 41 13.05 -5.98 -4.23
CA VAL A 41 13.30 -4.67 -3.62
C VAL A 41 14.80 -4.55 -3.33
N PRO A 42 15.48 -3.55 -3.93
CA PRO A 42 16.93 -3.40 -3.70
C PRO A 42 17.23 -2.92 -2.28
N TRP A 43 18.38 -3.38 -1.77
CA TRP A 43 18.88 -2.94 -0.47
C TRP A 43 20.39 -2.76 -0.55
N PRO A 44 20.97 -1.60 -0.17
CA PRO A 44 20.27 -0.42 0.37
C PRO A 44 19.30 0.19 -0.64
N TYR A 45 18.22 0.77 -0.12
CA TYR A 45 17.19 1.36 -0.96
C TYR A 45 17.73 2.62 -1.65
N PRO A 46 17.59 2.77 -2.98
CA PRO A 46 18.16 3.96 -3.65
C PRO A 46 17.45 5.25 -3.26
N ASP A 47 18.17 6.37 -3.33
CA ASP A 47 17.65 7.69 -2.94
C ASP A 47 16.44 8.14 -3.75
N ASN A 48 16.29 7.63 -4.96
CA ASN A 48 15.14 7.93 -5.83
C ASN A 48 14.21 6.73 -6.00
N GLY A 49 14.32 5.73 -5.11
CA GLY A 49 13.57 4.49 -5.23
C GLY A 49 12.06 4.70 -5.21
N ALA A 50 11.56 5.51 -4.27
CA ALA A 50 10.13 5.77 -4.17
C ALA A 50 9.62 6.54 -5.38
N GLU A 51 10.35 7.58 -5.81
CA GLU A 51 9.98 8.36 -6.99
C GLU A 51 9.93 7.47 -8.24
N ASN A 52 10.94 6.64 -8.45
CA ASN A 52 10.95 5.72 -9.59
C ASN A 52 9.79 4.74 -9.53
N TYR A 53 9.54 4.14 -8.38
CA TYR A 53 8.46 3.17 -8.24
C TYR A 53 7.09 3.80 -8.48
N VAL A 54 6.83 4.94 -7.85
CA VAL A 54 5.55 5.64 -7.98
C VAL A 54 5.31 6.06 -9.43
N ASN A 55 6.28 6.72 -10.05
CA ASN A 55 6.10 7.30 -11.38
C ASN A 55 6.19 6.29 -12.52
N ASN A 56 6.98 5.23 -12.35
CA ASN A 56 7.26 4.28 -13.45
C ASN A 56 6.51 2.95 -13.32
N VAL A 57 5.99 2.62 -12.15
CA VAL A 57 5.29 1.35 -11.90
C VAL A 57 3.89 1.60 -11.37
N ALA A 58 3.74 2.22 -10.19
CA ALA A 58 2.45 2.32 -9.53
C ALA A 58 1.43 3.15 -10.31
N LEU A 59 1.77 4.39 -10.66
CA LEU A 59 0.83 5.25 -11.37
C LEU A 59 0.48 4.73 -12.77
N PRO A 60 1.45 4.22 -13.57
CA PRO A 60 1.10 3.61 -14.85
C PRO A 60 0.18 2.39 -14.71
N ASP A 61 0.41 1.53 -13.73
CA ASP A 61 -0.43 0.35 -13.51
C ASP A 61 -1.84 0.74 -13.06
N MET A 62 -1.96 1.79 -12.24
CA MET A 62 -3.27 2.34 -11.87
C MET A 62 -4.00 2.89 -13.09
N ALA A 63 -3.29 3.58 -13.97
CA ALA A 63 -3.87 4.13 -15.20
C ALA A 63 -4.36 3.02 -16.14
N LYS A 64 -3.70 1.86 -16.12
CA LYS A 64 -4.11 0.69 -16.92
C LYS A 64 -5.25 -0.10 -16.30
N GLY A 65 -5.61 0.20 -15.05
CA GLY A 65 -6.65 -0.54 -14.34
C GLY A 65 -6.24 -1.92 -13.84
N ILE A 66 -4.94 -2.16 -13.68
CA ILE A 66 -4.41 -3.45 -13.20
C ILE A 66 -3.87 -3.39 -11.78
N ALA A 67 -3.86 -2.20 -11.18
CA ALA A 67 -3.43 -2.03 -9.79
C ALA A 67 -4.18 -0.87 -9.15
N TRP A 68 -4.31 -0.94 -7.84
CA TRP A 68 -4.96 0.09 -7.03
C TRP A 68 -4.09 0.33 -5.81
N PHE A 69 -3.60 1.57 -5.64
CA PHE A 69 -2.71 1.95 -4.53
C PHE A 69 -3.34 3.06 -3.73
N TRP A 70 -3.32 2.90 -2.40
CA TRP A 70 -3.79 3.93 -1.47
C TRP A 70 -2.69 4.23 -0.46
N SER A 71 -2.51 5.53 -0.16
CA SER A 71 -1.74 5.93 1.01
C SER A 71 -2.64 5.81 2.24
N ILE A 72 -2.07 5.30 3.32
CA ILE A 72 -2.80 5.10 4.58
C ILE A 72 -2.53 6.31 5.47
N ARG A 73 -3.59 7.01 5.89
CA ARG A 73 -3.50 8.21 6.72
C ARG A 73 -4.54 8.14 7.83
N ARG A 74 -4.28 8.81 8.95
CA ARG A 74 -5.31 8.98 9.98
C ARG A 74 -6.24 10.10 9.56
N ARG A 75 -7.54 9.93 9.81
CA ARG A 75 -8.53 10.95 9.44
C ARG A 75 -8.25 12.30 10.08
N GLU A 76 -7.72 12.28 11.31
CA GLU A 76 -7.40 13.49 12.07
C GLU A 76 -6.07 14.14 11.67
N VAL A 77 -5.22 13.42 10.92
CA VAL A 77 -3.92 13.94 10.42
C VAL A 77 -3.77 13.56 8.94
N PRO A 78 -4.62 14.08 8.05
CA PRO A 78 -4.69 13.59 6.67
C PRO A 78 -3.46 13.90 5.82
N ASP A 79 -2.60 14.79 6.27
CA ASP A 79 -1.38 15.12 5.53
C ASP A 79 -0.21 14.20 5.84
N GLU A 80 -0.35 13.31 6.84
CA GLU A 80 0.71 12.40 7.24
C GLU A 80 0.47 11.00 6.69
N LEU A 81 1.32 10.59 5.75
CA LEU A 81 1.29 9.23 5.22
C LEU A 81 1.93 8.27 6.23
N MET A 82 1.24 7.19 6.57
CA MET A 82 1.74 6.18 7.51
C MET A 82 2.26 4.93 6.80
N GLY A 83 1.77 4.66 5.60
CA GLY A 83 2.12 3.47 4.83
C GLY A 83 1.32 3.41 3.55
N ILE A 84 1.39 2.26 2.89
CA ILE A 84 0.71 2.03 1.62
C ILE A 84 0.00 0.67 1.68
N ILE A 85 -1.20 0.62 1.11
CA ILE A 85 -1.88 -0.65 0.82
C ILE A 85 -2.25 -0.65 -0.65
N CYS A 86 -2.12 -1.81 -1.30
CA CYS A 86 -2.37 -1.92 -2.72
C CYS A 86 -3.02 -3.24 -3.08
N LEU A 87 -3.70 -3.22 -4.22
CA LEU A 87 -4.31 -4.39 -4.83
C LEU A 87 -3.76 -4.54 -6.24
N TYR A 88 -3.60 -5.78 -6.69
CA TYR A 88 -3.11 -6.10 -8.05
C TYR A 88 -4.04 -7.09 -8.72
N ASP A 89 -4.35 -6.86 -9.98
CA ASP A 89 -5.10 -7.82 -10.79
C ASP A 89 -4.12 -8.82 -11.42
N VAL A 90 -3.53 -9.66 -10.58
CA VAL A 90 -2.60 -10.73 -10.97
C VAL A 90 -3.04 -12.03 -10.30
N GLU A 91 -2.44 -13.15 -10.71
CA GLU A 91 -2.94 -14.47 -10.31
C GLU A 91 -2.73 -14.79 -8.83
N ASP A 92 -1.53 -14.61 -8.30
CA ASP A 92 -1.16 -15.18 -7.00
C ASP A 92 -0.91 -14.21 -5.87
N ASN A 93 -0.90 -12.90 -6.13
CA ASN A 93 -0.57 -11.92 -5.10
C ASN A 93 -1.38 -10.65 -5.34
N ASN A 94 -2.59 -10.62 -4.78
CA ASN A 94 -3.55 -9.56 -5.05
C ASN A 94 -3.50 -8.40 -4.07
N ARG A 95 -2.79 -8.53 -2.95
CA ARG A 95 -2.74 -7.47 -1.94
C ARG A 95 -1.34 -7.34 -1.37
N GLY A 96 -0.82 -6.11 -1.38
CA GLY A 96 0.44 -5.77 -0.74
C GLY A 96 0.26 -4.63 0.23
N PHE A 97 1.14 -4.52 1.23
CA PHE A 97 1.08 -3.43 2.19
C PHE A 97 2.39 -3.27 2.95
N TRP A 98 2.58 -2.07 3.48
CA TRP A 98 3.58 -1.81 4.51
C TRP A 98 3.10 -0.65 5.37
N LEU A 99 3.57 -0.60 6.60
CA LEU A 99 3.25 0.45 7.55
C LEU A 99 4.54 0.80 8.30
N ALA A 100 4.81 2.08 8.46
CA ALA A 100 6.00 2.52 9.20
C ALA A 100 5.96 1.95 10.62
N PRO A 101 7.13 1.52 11.19
CA PRO A 101 7.15 0.83 12.48
C PRO A 101 6.46 1.59 13.61
N GLU A 102 6.55 2.91 13.63
CA GLU A 102 5.94 3.74 14.68
C GLU A 102 4.42 3.68 14.69
N PHE A 103 3.79 3.18 13.63
CA PHE A 103 2.34 3.06 13.52
C PHE A 103 1.84 1.62 13.61
N GLN A 104 2.75 0.66 13.73
CA GLN A 104 2.39 -0.75 13.83
C GLN A 104 1.84 -1.10 15.21
N GLY A 105 1.10 -2.20 15.30
CA GLY A 105 0.58 -2.71 16.56
C GLY A 105 -0.63 -1.97 17.10
N GLN A 106 -1.26 -1.11 16.32
CA GLN A 106 -2.41 -0.31 16.74
C GLN A 106 -3.70 -0.67 15.97
N GLY A 107 -3.65 -1.71 15.14
CA GLY A 107 -4.80 -2.16 14.37
C GLY A 107 -5.05 -1.40 13.08
N TYR A 108 -4.18 -0.48 12.71
CA TYR A 108 -4.36 0.32 11.49
C TYR A 108 -4.31 -0.53 10.23
N MET A 109 -3.36 -1.44 10.11
CA MET A 109 -3.24 -2.27 8.91
C MET A 109 -4.44 -3.21 8.76
N ARG A 110 -4.93 -3.75 9.86
CA ARG A 110 -6.14 -4.57 9.83
C ARG A 110 -7.33 -3.77 9.31
N GLU A 111 -7.50 -2.55 9.81
CA GLU A 111 -8.59 -1.66 9.40
C GLU A 111 -8.48 -1.31 7.91
N ALA A 112 -7.27 -0.99 7.44
CA ALA A 112 -7.02 -0.71 6.03
C ALA A 112 -7.24 -1.94 5.15
N SER A 113 -6.82 -3.12 5.61
CA SER A 113 -6.98 -4.37 4.87
C SER A 113 -8.44 -4.76 4.69
N ILE A 114 -9.27 -4.53 5.72
CA ILE A 114 -10.71 -4.80 5.64
C ILE A 114 -11.34 -3.91 4.55
N ALA A 115 -11.01 -2.62 4.56
CA ALA A 115 -11.55 -1.69 3.57
C ALA A 115 -11.12 -2.04 2.14
N ALA A 116 -9.84 -2.36 1.94
CA ALA A 116 -9.33 -2.73 0.63
C ALA A 116 -9.91 -4.05 0.14
N THR A 117 -10.06 -5.03 1.03
CA THR A 117 -10.65 -6.33 0.70
C THR A 117 -12.12 -6.18 0.32
N ASP A 118 -12.86 -5.35 1.04
CA ASP A 118 -14.24 -5.05 0.70
C ASP A 118 -14.33 -4.42 -0.69
N TYR A 119 -13.46 -3.48 -1.01
CA TYR A 119 -13.40 -2.86 -2.33
C TYR A 119 -13.14 -3.91 -3.42
N TRP A 120 -12.22 -4.83 -3.17
CA TRP A 120 -11.88 -5.91 -4.09
C TRP A 120 -13.09 -6.77 -4.44
N PHE A 121 -13.80 -7.24 -3.43
CA PHE A 121 -14.93 -8.15 -3.65
C PHE A 121 -16.20 -7.43 -4.08
N ASN A 122 -16.52 -6.30 -3.50
CA ASN A 122 -17.84 -5.67 -3.68
C ASN A 122 -17.87 -4.56 -4.72
N THR A 123 -16.74 -3.90 -4.98
CA THR A 123 -16.67 -2.85 -6.00
C THR A 123 -16.05 -3.38 -7.28
N LEU A 124 -14.94 -4.11 -7.18
CA LEU A 124 -14.27 -4.70 -8.35
C LEU A 124 -14.89 -6.04 -8.76
N ASN A 125 -15.70 -6.64 -7.90
CA ASN A 125 -16.37 -7.92 -8.16
C ASN A 125 -15.42 -9.06 -8.48
N LYS A 126 -14.27 -9.10 -7.82
CA LYS A 126 -13.30 -10.16 -8.02
C LYS A 126 -13.70 -11.40 -7.20
N PRO A 127 -13.49 -12.63 -7.72
CA PRO A 127 -13.96 -13.85 -7.04
C PRO A 127 -13.05 -14.33 -5.93
N VAL A 128 -11.75 -14.05 -5.99
CA VAL A 128 -10.74 -14.57 -5.04
C VAL A 128 -9.69 -13.51 -4.78
N LEU A 129 -9.22 -13.42 -3.54
CA LEU A 129 -8.06 -12.59 -3.18
C LEU A 129 -6.99 -13.49 -2.57
N ARG A 130 -5.78 -13.44 -3.12
CA ARG A 130 -4.61 -14.18 -2.62
C ARG A 130 -3.55 -13.20 -2.16
N ALA A 131 -3.13 -13.32 -0.91
CA ALA A 131 -2.18 -12.40 -0.30
C ALA A 131 -1.13 -13.17 0.51
N PRO A 132 -0.14 -13.76 -0.16
CA PRO A 132 0.95 -14.44 0.56
C PRO A 132 1.78 -13.45 1.35
N LYS A 133 2.37 -13.91 2.46
CA LYS A 133 3.26 -13.09 3.27
C LYS A 133 4.36 -13.95 3.89
N ALA A 134 5.47 -13.31 4.27
CA ALA A 134 6.57 -14.00 4.90
C ALA A 134 6.11 -14.64 6.22
N ALA A 135 6.63 -15.84 6.53
CA ALA A 135 6.27 -16.54 7.76
C ALA A 135 6.57 -15.72 9.01
N ALA A 136 7.63 -14.93 9.00
CA ALA A 136 8.00 -14.07 10.12
C ALA A 136 7.09 -12.84 10.27
N ASN A 137 6.29 -12.52 9.26
CA ASN A 137 5.35 -11.40 9.26
C ASN A 137 3.93 -11.93 9.34
N SER A 138 3.56 -12.47 10.48
CA SER A 138 2.30 -13.18 10.68
C SER A 138 1.14 -12.29 11.16
N ARG A 139 1.32 -11.00 11.21
CA ARG A 139 0.31 -10.04 11.70
C ARG A 139 -0.55 -9.46 10.63
#